data_6cf5c1467f6a3217530f93332e264033
#
_entry.id   6cf5c1467f6a3217530f93332e264033
#
_cell.length_a   1.000
_cell.length_b   1.000
_cell.length_c   1.000
_cell.angle_alpha   90.00
_cell.angle_beta   90.00
_cell.angle_gamma   90.00
#
_symmetry.space_group_name_H-M   'P 1'
#
loop_
_entity.id
_entity.type
_entity.pdbx_description
1 polymer ?
#
loop_
_entity_poly.entity_id
_entity_poly.type
_entity_poly.pdbx_seq_one_letter_code
_entity_poly.pdbx_strand_id
1 'polypeptide(L)'
;MKQQTKRLLKSLCMAVGVVLLSAVDPLAGYATERTIDIKHLGEGQSIVRVDAQAKYLLLPVEESSPESKLYMIVDNDVVRTFNVRLAVNKVDYFVPVDLSGYADKHISFNFQLAPESALCWKEMKLSDQFDSSNREKFRPAYHFSPAWGWMNDPNGMVYKDGEYHLFYQYNPYGSMWGNMHWGHAISKDLIHWEHQPVAIAPDALGTIFSGSCVVDKDNTAGFGAGAIVAFYTSASDRQVQSMAYSLDNGRTFKKYDRNPILTSTQRDFRDPKVFWHKESNKWIMVLAVGQEMQLYSSPNLKDWTYESSFGEGQGAHAGVWECPDLIELPVKGTELKKWVLICNINPGGPFGGSATQYFVGTFDGKQFVNESPALTKWMDYGKDHYATVTWSNAPEDRKIALAWMSNWEYANNVPTLQYRSANSVPRDLALYTKNGQTYLSSTPSPEMLKLRGKAQKKGTFKVDRSHEVNPILSDHTGTYEIEIKFKNNGADIMSFQLFNSKGEEVEMHYNLLDNTF
;
A
#
# COMPACT_ATOMS: atom_id res chain seq x y z
N MET A 1 -15.26 70.81 5.09
CA MET A 1 -16.47 71.61 5.36
C MET A 1 -17.67 70.73 5.26
N LYS A 2 -18.31 70.52 6.38
CA LYS A 2 -19.75 70.43 6.67
C LYS A 2 -20.50 69.30 5.92
N GLN A 3 -20.85 68.26 6.61
CA GLN A 3 -21.97 68.04 7.57
C GLN A 3 -23.28 67.70 6.88
N GLN A 4 -23.75 66.46 7.12
CA GLN A 4 -25.07 66.13 7.74
C GLN A 4 -26.33 66.53 6.93
N THR A 5 -27.26 65.60 6.70
CA THR A 5 -28.38 65.39 7.64
C THR A 5 -29.28 64.23 7.26
N LYS A 6 -29.75 63.55 8.29
CA LYS A 6 -30.78 62.48 8.37
C LYS A 6 -32.20 63.02 8.06
N ARG A 7 -33.15 62.12 7.62
CA ARG A 7 -34.47 61.80 8.21
C ARG A 7 -35.39 61.21 7.17
N LEU A 8 -35.83 59.98 7.40
CA LEU A 8 -37.17 59.54 7.84
C LEU A 8 -38.39 60.21 7.13
N LEU A 9 -39.18 59.32 6.42
CA LEU A 9 -40.64 59.38 6.58
C LEU A 9 -41.29 58.01 6.23
N LYS A 10 -42.34 57.78 6.98
CA LYS A 10 -43.12 56.54 7.14
C LYS A 10 -44.20 56.39 6.06
N SER A 11 -44.53 55.10 5.83
CA SER A 11 -45.87 54.53 5.63
C SER A 11 -46.84 55.11 4.58
N LEU A 12 -47.20 54.26 3.63
CA LEU A 12 -48.62 54.05 3.31
C LEU A 12 -48.85 52.62 2.78
N CYS A 13 -49.70 51.86 3.46
CA CYS A 13 -50.20 50.57 3.02
C CYS A 13 -51.14 50.76 1.82
N MET A 14 -50.94 49.96 0.76
CA MET A 14 -52.01 49.54 -0.13
C MET A 14 -51.89 48.05 -0.38
N ALA A 15 -52.88 47.30 0.09
CA ALA A 15 -53.08 45.91 -0.18
C ALA A 15 -53.53 45.73 -1.63
N VAL A 16 -52.66 45.09 -2.45
CA VAL A 16 -53.09 44.49 -3.73
C VAL A 16 -52.94 42.99 -3.56
N GLY A 17 -54.06 42.30 -3.51
CA GLY A 17 -54.11 40.85 -3.46
C GLY A 17 -53.57 40.26 -4.78
N VAL A 18 -52.37 39.66 -4.69
CA VAL A 18 -51.88 38.79 -5.74
C VAL A 18 -52.25 37.38 -5.36
N VAL A 19 -53.20 36.79 -6.08
CA VAL A 19 -53.48 35.37 -6.07
C VAL A 19 -52.25 34.66 -6.65
N LEU A 20 -51.39 34.13 -5.79
CA LEU A 20 -50.35 33.20 -6.20
C LEU A 20 -51.03 31.85 -6.54
N LEU A 21 -51.30 31.64 -7.83
CA LEU A 21 -51.44 30.29 -8.37
C LEU A 21 -50.10 29.57 -8.12
N SER A 22 -50.04 28.69 -7.12
CA SER A 22 -48.98 27.72 -6.97
C SER A 22 -49.01 26.84 -8.21
N ALA A 23 -48.10 27.07 -9.14
CA ALA A 23 -47.75 26.06 -10.14
C ALA A 23 -47.18 24.87 -9.34
N VAL A 24 -47.96 23.82 -9.24
CA VAL A 24 -47.50 22.52 -8.83
C VAL A 24 -46.57 22.05 -9.92
N ASP A 25 -45.26 22.03 -9.64
CA ASP A 25 -44.24 21.46 -10.48
C ASP A 25 -44.52 19.95 -10.60
N PRO A 26 -44.92 19.41 -11.77
CA PRO A 26 -45.21 17.98 -11.91
C PRO A 26 -43.97 17.11 -12.11
N LEU A 27 -42.76 17.61 -11.71
CA LEU A 27 -41.49 16.93 -11.84
C LEU A 27 -40.77 16.77 -10.48
N ALA A 28 -41.50 16.69 -9.38
CA ALA A 28 -40.97 15.98 -8.22
C ALA A 28 -40.97 14.50 -8.61
N GLY A 29 -39.86 14.09 -9.27
CA GLY A 29 -39.59 12.67 -9.47
C GLY A 29 -39.69 12.00 -8.10
N TYR A 30 -40.58 11.07 -7.95
CA TYR A 30 -40.62 10.15 -6.81
C TYR A 30 -39.20 9.56 -6.73
N ALA A 31 -38.41 9.99 -5.74
CA ALA A 31 -37.21 9.28 -5.35
C ALA A 31 -37.71 7.86 -5.00
N THR A 32 -37.51 6.90 -5.87
CA THR A 32 -37.79 5.51 -5.61
C THR A 32 -37.04 5.17 -4.33
N GLU A 33 -37.81 4.79 -3.31
CA GLU A 33 -37.23 4.41 -2.02
C GLU A 33 -36.29 3.24 -2.28
N ARG A 34 -34.98 3.46 -2.04
CA ARG A 34 -33.94 2.45 -2.26
C ARG A 34 -34.16 1.33 -1.26
N THR A 35 -34.50 0.15 -1.74
CA THR A 35 -34.89 -0.96 -0.87
C THR A 35 -33.76 -1.98 -0.74
N ILE A 36 -33.59 -2.48 0.47
CA ILE A 36 -32.83 -3.69 0.79
C ILE A 36 -33.86 -4.73 1.27
N ASP A 37 -34.04 -5.80 0.51
CA ASP A 37 -34.89 -6.91 0.85
C ASP A 37 -34.05 -8.05 1.45
N ILE A 38 -34.33 -8.43 2.70
CA ILE A 38 -33.57 -9.41 3.45
C ILE A 38 -34.48 -10.62 3.73
N LYS A 39 -33.99 -11.81 3.33
CA LYS A 39 -34.66 -13.08 3.62
C LYS A 39 -33.68 -14.00 4.37
N HIS A 40 -33.98 -14.28 5.62
CA HIS A 40 -33.27 -15.30 6.40
C HIS A 40 -33.71 -16.70 6.00
N LEU A 41 -32.74 -17.61 5.85
CA LEU A 41 -32.97 -18.99 5.42
C LEU A 41 -32.72 -20.01 6.55
N GLY A 42 -32.24 -19.54 7.71
CA GLY A 42 -31.79 -20.37 8.82
C GLY A 42 -30.32 -20.74 8.74
N GLU A 43 -29.77 -21.32 9.80
CA GLU A 43 -28.38 -21.79 9.90
C GLU A 43 -27.32 -20.71 9.55
N GLY A 44 -27.61 -19.44 9.87
CA GLY A 44 -26.74 -18.31 9.57
C GLY A 44 -26.67 -17.93 8.10
N GLN A 45 -27.58 -18.41 7.26
CA GLN A 45 -27.67 -18.06 5.85
C GLN A 45 -28.77 -17.03 5.61
N SER A 46 -28.47 -16.04 4.76
CA SER A 46 -29.42 -15.00 4.36
C SER A 46 -29.20 -14.57 2.93
N ILE A 47 -30.27 -14.22 2.25
CA ILE A 47 -30.22 -13.59 0.92
C ILE A 47 -30.64 -12.13 1.09
N VAL A 48 -29.83 -11.24 0.55
CA VAL A 48 -30.09 -9.80 0.49
C VAL A 48 -30.23 -9.39 -0.97
N ARG A 49 -31.35 -8.81 -1.35
CA ARG A 49 -31.56 -8.20 -2.66
C ARG A 49 -31.44 -6.69 -2.53
N VAL A 50 -30.75 -6.06 -3.46
CA VAL A 50 -30.48 -4.62 -3.42
C VAL A 50 -30.88 -3.95 -4.74
N ASP A 51 -31.33 -2.71 -4.63
CA ASP A 51 -31.56 -1.84 -5.79
C ASP A 51 -30.20 -1.40 -6.37
N ALA A 52 -29.96 -1.71 -7.63
CA ALA A 52 -28.72 -1.40 -8.35
C ALA A 52 -28.52 0.11 -8.65
N GLN A 53 -29.49 0.98 -8.38
CA GLN A 53 -29.35 2.42 -8.62
C GLN A 53 -28.45 3.13 -7.60
N ALA A 54 -28.14 2.49 -6.48
CA ALA A 54 -27.17 3.02 -5.53
C ALA A 54 -25.74 2.70 -5.96
N LYS A 55 -24.81 3.63 -5.70
CA LYS A 55 -23.40 3.41 -5.98
C LYS A 55 -22.76 2.37 -5.06
N TYR A 56 -23.17 2.33 -3.80
CA TYR A 56 -22.59 1.44 -2.79
C TYR A 56 -23.66 0.73 -1.97
N LEU A 57 -23.37 -0.52 -1.62
CA LEU A 57 -23.91 -1.17 -0.44
C LEU A 57 -22.89 -0.99 0.69
N LEU A 58 -23.26 -0.28 1.75
CA LEU A 58 -22.41 -0.08 2.92
C LEU A 58 -22.67 -1.20 3.94
N LEU A 59 -21.64 -1.99 4.21
CA LEU A 59 -21.68 -3.08 5.16
C LEU A 59 -21.11 -2.62 6.52
N PRO A 60 -21.88 -2.76 7.62
CA PRO A 60 -21.39 -2.43 8.95
C PRO A 60 -20.45 -3.54 9.47
N VAL A 61 -19.29 -3.16 9.98
CA VAL A 61 -18.23 -4.05 10.45
C VAL A 61 -18.08 -3.96 11.96
N GLU A 62 -17.87 -5.11 12.59
CA GLU A 62 -17.40 -5.27 13.96
C GLU A 62 -16.13 -6.13 13.91
N GLU A 63 -14.96 -5.56 14.20
CA GLU A 63 -13.67 -6.28 14.04
C GLU A 63 -13.55 -7.55 14.91
N SER A 64 -14.21 -7.58 16.05
CA SER A 64 -14.23 -8.73 16.95
C SER A 64 -15.14 -9.87 16.49
N SER A 65 -16.01 -9.64 15.50
CA SER A 65 -16.93 -10.65 14.99
C SER A 65 -16.22 -11.70 14.13
N PRO A 66 -16.73 -12.93 14.07
CA PRO A 66 -16.29 -13.91 13.09
C PRO A 66 -16.48 -13.42 11.65
N GLU A 67 -15.68 -13.94 10.73
CA GLU A 67 -15.87 -13.66 9.31
C GLU A 67 -17.14 -14.34 8.76
N SER A 68 -17.94 -13.57 8.06
CA SER A 68 -19.04 -14.03 7.22
C SER A 68 -18.58 -14.07 5.77
N LYS A 69 -18.92 -15.13 5.05
CA LYS A 69 -18.61 -15.25 3.62
C LYS A 69 -19.77 -14.74 2.80
N LEU A 70 -19.49 -13.85 1.85
CA LEU A 70 -20.46 -13.22 0.99
C LEU A 70 -20.20 -13.59 -0.46
N TYR A 71 -21.29 -13.93 -1.15
CA TYR A 71 -21.31 -14.10 -2.61
C TYR A 71 -22.17 -12.99 -3.20
N MET A 72 -21.58 -12.13 -4.01
CA MET A 72 -22.30 -11.15 -4.80
C MET A 72 -22.73 -11.81 -6.11
N ILE A 73 -24.01 -11.82 -6.37
CA ILE A 73 -24.66 -12.47 -7.52
C ILE A 73 -25.31 -11.38 -8.37
N VAL A 74 -24.98 -11.35 -9.65
CA VAL A 74 -25.54 -10.42 -10.63
C VAL A 74 -26.12 -11.23 -11.77
N ASP A 75 -27.41 -11.05 -12.09
CA ASP A 75 -28.12 -11.77 -13.13
C ASP A 75 -27.93 -13.31 -13.05
N ASN A 76 -27.87 -13.87 -11.84
CA ASN A 76 -27.61 -15.27 -11.46
C ASN A 76 -26.14 -15.74 -11.52
N ASP A 77 -25.20 -14.91 -11.91
CA ASP A 77 -23.79 -15.26 -11.89
C ASP A 77 -23.10 -14.74 -10.63
N VAL A 78 -22.27 -15.56 -9.97
CA VAL A 78 -21.43 -15.13 -8.86
C VAL A 78 -20.26 -14.30 -9.42
N VAL A 79 -20.34 -12.98 -9.21
CA VAL A 79 -19.32 -12.04 -9.74
C VAL A 79 -18.24 -11.69 -8.73
N ARG A 80 -18.51 -11.83 -7.43
CA ARG A 80 -17.51 -11.62 -6.33
C ARG A 80 -17.78 -12.58 -5.20
N THR A 81 -16.70 -13.01 -4.57
CA THR A 81 -16.72 -13.73 -3.30
C THR A 81 -15.73 -13.06 -2.36
N PHE A 82 -16.16 -12.74 -1.15
CA PHE A 82 -15.30 -12.06 -0.16
C PHE A 82 -15.79 -12.33 1.26
N ASN A 83 -14.93 -12.10 2.24
CA ASN A 83 -15.23 -12.24 3.65
C ASN A 83 -15.38 -10.85 4.30
N VAL A 84 -16.31 -10.73 5.25
CA VAL A 84 -16.51 -9.50 6.05
C VAL A 84 -16.81 -9.90 7.49
N ARG A 85 -16.24 -9.17 8.45
CA ARG A 85 -16.60 -9.28 9.87
C ARG A 85 -17.84 -8.42 10.15
N LEU A 86 -19.02 -8.96 9.84
CA LEU A 86 -20.27 -8.22 9.97
C LEU A 86 -20.58 -7.87 11.42
N ALA A 87 -21.14 -6.69 11.63
CA ALA A 87 -21.55 -6.21 12.95
C ALA A 87 -22.65 -7.11 13.54
N VAL A 88 -22.33 -7.74 14.68
CA VAL A 88 -23.26 -8.56 15.45
C VAL A 88 -23.85 -7.74 16.59
N ASN A 89 -23.04 -7.08 17.41
CA ASN A 89 -23.44 -6.35 18.60
C ASN A 89 -23.22 -4.83 18.50
N LYS A 90 -22.23 -4.38 17.75
CA LYS A 90 -21.87 -2.97 17.56
C LYS A 90 -21.34 -2.74 16.16
N VAL A 91 -21.33 -1.48 15.72
CA VAL A 91 -20.68 -1.07 14.48
C VAL A 91 -19.39 -0.33 14.83
N ASP A 92 -18.24 -0.85 14.41
CA ASP A 92 -16.96 -0.17 14.55
C ASP A 92 -16.76 0.81 13.38
N TYR A 93 -17.08 0.40 12.15
CA TYR A 93 -17.03 1.22 10.93
C TYR A 93 -17.86 0.58 9.80
N PHE A 94 -17.90 1.25 8.64
CA PHE A 94 -18.52 0.72 7.43
C PHE A 94 -17.49 0.47 6.34
N VAL A 95 -17.77 -0.51 5.47
CA VAL A 95 -17.03 -0.75 4.23
C VAL A 95 -17.96 -0.70 3.03
N PRO A 96 -17.52 -0.13 1.87
CA PRO A 96 -18.33 -0.05 0.68
C PRO A 96 -18.18 -1.28 -0.21
N VAL A 97 -19.30 -1.81 -0.69
CA VAL A 97 -19.32 -2.70 -1.86
C VAL A 97 -19.75 -1.87 -3.04
N ASP A 98 -18.87 -1.67 -4.02
CA ASP A 98 -19.15 -0.87 -5.22
C ASP A 98 -20.11 -1.61 -6.15
N LEU A 99 -21.25 -0.98 -6.44
CA LEU A 99 -22.31 -1.45 -7.31
C LEU A 99 -22.37 -0.68 -8.64
N SER A 100 -21.55 0.36 -8.83
CA SER A 100 -21.67 1.30 -9.96
C SER A 100 -21.52 0.66 -11.35
N GLY A 101 -20.82 -0.48 -11.43
CA GLY A 101 -20.71 -1.25 -12.68
C GLY A 101 -21.92 -2.11 -13.05
N TYR A 102 -22.98 -2.11 -12.20
CA TYR A 102 -24.11 -3.02 -12.31
C TYR A 102 -25.47 -2.30 -12.32
N ALA A 103 -25.50 -1.04 -12.74
CA ALA A 103 -26.74 -0.31 -12.95
C ALA A 103 -27.67 -1.14 -13.87
N ASP A 104 -28.95 -1.15 -13.56
CA ASP A 104 -30.00 -1.91 -14.28
C ASP A 104 -29.85 -3.45 -14.24
N LYS A 105 -29.03 -3.98 -13.31
CA LYS A 105 -28.86 -5.41 -13.06
C LYS A 105 -29.59 -5.87 -11.82
N HIS A 106 -29.96 -7.16 -11.80
CA HIS A 106 -30.47 -7.80 -10.58
C HIS A 106 -29.30 -8.20 -9.68
N ILE A 107 -29.17 -7.51 -8.54
CA ILE A 107 -28.09 -7.77 -7.59
C ILE A 107 -28.66 -8.45 -6.34
N SER A 108 -28.06 -9.54 -5.96
CA SER A 108 -28.28 -10.18 -4.66
C SER A 108 -26.98 -10.61 -4.02
N PHE A 109 -27.02 -10.75 -2.71
CA PHE A 109 -25.91 -11.27 -1.92
C PHE A 109 -26.38 -12.49 -1.14
N ASN A 110 -25.60 -13.55 -1.17
CA ASN A 110 -25.76 -14.67 -0.25
C ASN A 110 -24.76 -14.49 0.90
N PHE A 111 -25.28 -14.33 2.10
CA PHE A 111 -24.52 -14.20 3.34
C PHE A 111 -24.47 -15.56 4.04
N GLN A 112 -23.29 -15.98 4.46
CA GLN A 112 -23.07 -17.20 5.23
C GLN A 112 -22.47 -16.86 6.59
N LEU A 113 -22.83 -17.62 7.62
CA LEU A 113 -22.35 -17.51 8.99
C LEU A 113 -22.71 -16.18 9.70
N ALA A 114 -23.79 -15.50 9.28
CA ALA A 114 -24.30 -14.29 9.92
C ALA A 114 -25.56 -14.60 10.73
N PRO A 115 -25.57 -14.42 12.08
CA PRO A 115 -26.76 -14.66 12.89
C PRO A 115 -27.95 -13.79 12.47
N GLU A 116 -29.15 -14.32 12.48
CA GLU A 116 -30.38 -13.55 12.17
C GLU A 116 -30.63 -12.38 13.11
N SER A 117 -30.11 -12.46 14.35
CA SER A 117 -30.17 -11.39 15.35
C SER A 117 -29.08 -10.33 15.20
N ALA A 118 -28.15 -10.47 14.24
CA ALA A 118 -27.03 -9.56 14.08
C ALA A 118 -27.48 -8.13 13.77
N LEU A 119 -26.76 -7.16 14.33
CA LEU A 119 -27.04 -5.74 14.12
C LEU A 119 -26.88 -5.32 12.65
N CYS A 120 -26.03 -6.02 11.89
CA CYS A 120 -25.73 -5.70 10.50
C CYS A 120 -26.99 -5.61 9.62
N TRP A 121 -28.03 -6.39 9.90
CA TRP A 121 -29.28 -6.37 9.12
C TRP A 121 -30.05 -5.06 9.22
N LYS A 122 -29.91 -4.34 10.35
CA LYS A 122 -30.56 -3.04 10.57
C LYS A 122 -29.69 -1.87 10.09
N GLU A 123 -28.38 -2.02 10.16
CA GLU A 123 -27.42 -0.95 9.90
C GLU A 123 -26.90 -0.92 8.44
N MET A 124 -27.09 -2.02 7.69
CA MET A 124 -26.77 -2.08 6.26
C MET A 124 -27.58 -1.06 5.47
N LYS A 125 -26.96 -0.33 4.56
CA LYS A 125 -27.61 0.74 3.80
C LYS A 125 -27.06 0.93 2.40
N LEU A 126 -27.93 1.37 1.50
CA LEU A 126 -27.57 1.83 0.17
C LEU A 126 -27.19 3.31 0.20
N SER A 127 -26.14 3.70 -0.50
CA SER A 127 -25.65 5.08 -0.53
C SER A 127 -24.92 5.39 -1.85
N ASP A 128 -25.00 6.65 -2.29
CA ASP A 128 -24.14 7.16 -3.38
C ASP A 128 -22.82 7.70 -2.88
N GLN A 129 -22.65 7.79 -1.57
CA GLN A 129 -21.45 8.33 -0.95
C GLN A 129 -20.91 7.36 0.09
N PHE A 130 -19.60 7.35 0.20
CA PHE A 130 -18.87 6.69 1.26
C PHE A 130 -17.82 7.67 1.80
N ASP A 131 -17.85 7.91 3.11
CA ASP A 131 -16.86 8.76 3.75
C ASP A 131 -15.54 7.99 3.93
N SER A 132 -14.61 8.25 3.04
CA SER A 132 -13.24 7.74 3.08
C SER A 132 -12.23 8.75 3.64
N SER A 133 -12.69 9.89 4.17
CA SER A 133 -11.81 10.96 4.67
C SER A 133 -10.95 10.52 5.85
N ASN A 134 -11.38 9.52 6.54
CA ASN A 134 -10.74 8.83 7.67
C ASN A 134 -9.81 9.72 8.53
N ARG A 135 -10.37 10.31 9.60
CA ARG A 135 -9.66 11.25 10.48
C ARG A 135 -9.27 10.61 11.82
N GLU A 136 -8.96 9.33 11.82
CA GLU A 136 -8.52 8.65 13.03
C GLU A 136 -7.24 9.25 13.59
N LYS A 137 -7.12 9.22 14.92
CA LYS A 137 -6.03 9.83 15.69
C LYS A 137 -4.63 9.45 15.19
N PHE A 138 -4.45 8.20 14.77
CA PHE A 138 -3.15 7.67 14.34
C PHE A 138 -2.94 7.68 12.83
N ARG A 139 -3.77 8.41 12.07
CA ARG A 139 -3.56 8.58 10.63
C ARG A 139 -2.24 9.29 10.36
N PRO A 140 -1.32 8.71 9.59
CA PRO A 140 -0.04 9.36 9.27
C PRO A 140 -0.25 10.67 8.51
N ALA A 141 0.56 11.68 8.82
CA ALA A 141 0.46 12.98 8.17
C ALA A 141 1.09 13.03 6.78
N TYR A 142 2.12 12.20 6.52
CA TYR A 142 2.87 12.21 5.25
C TYR A 142 3.27 10.83 4.73
N HIS A 143 3.04 9.75 5.49
CA HIS A 143 3.19 8.40 4.97
C HIS A 143 1.95 8.00 4.17
N PHE A 144 2.13 7.34 3.05
CA PHE A 144 1.00 6.76 2.33
C PHE A 144 0.29 5.71 3.19
N SER A 145 -1.02 5.74 3.18
CA SER A 145 -1.89 4.75 3.83
C SER A 145 -3.18 4.61 3.05
N PRO A 146 -3.88 3.46 3.09
CA PRO A 146 -5.11 3.28 2.31
C PRO A 146 -6.20 4.22 2.84
N ALA A 147 -7.11 4.64 1.98
CA ALA A 147 -8.24 5.49 2.39
C ALA A 147 -9.11 4.78 3.44
N TRP A 148 -9.31 3.49 3.30
CA TRP A 148 -9.95 2.58 4.26
C TRP A 148 -9.39 1.16 4.04
N GLY A 149 -9.73 0.23 4.91
CA GLY A 149 -9.35 -1.17 4.77
C GLY A 149 -7.91 -1.48 5.19
N TRP A 150 -7.48 -2.68 4.93
CA TRP A 150 -6.14 -3.17 5.20
C TRP A 150 -5.19 -2.92 4.04
N MET A 151 -3.94 -2.58 4.33
CA MET A 151 -2.84 -2.55 3.37
C MET A 151 -1.61 -3.27 3.95
N ASN A 152 -0.87 -4.01 3.10
CA ASN A 152 0.49 -4.46 3.40
C ASN A 152 1.46 -4.14 2.26
N ASP A 153 2.01 -5.11 1.56
CA ASP A 153 3.11 -4.95 0.60
C ASP A 153 2.84 -3.90 -0.47
N PRO A 154 3.79 -2.99 -0.75
CA PRO A 154 3.78 -2.24 -1.99
C PRO A 154 3.98 -3.18 -3.18
N ASN A 155 3.21 -2.99 -4.24
CA ASN A 155 3.16 -3.85 -5.42
C ASN A 155 3.25 -3.04 -6.70
N GLY A 156 3.62 -3.68 -7.79
CA GLY A 156 3.44 -3.17 -9.14
C GLY A 156 4.00 -1.77 -9.39
N MET A 157 4.95 -1.31 -8.56
CA MET A 157 5.43 0.06 -8.62
C MET A 157 6.09 0.36 -9.95
N VAL A 158 5.53 1.30 -10.70
CA VAL A 158 5.98 1.68 -12.05
C VAL A 158 5.81 3.18 -12.28
N TYR A 159 6.79 3.78 -12.96
CA TYR A 159 6.67 5.16 -13.43
C TYR A 159 6.36 5.18 -14.93
N LYS A 160 5.34 5.94 -15.31
CA LYS A 160 4.99 6.13 -16.72
C LYS A 160 4.31 7.48 -16.92
N ASP A 161 4.68 8.17 -17.99
CA ASP A 161 4.04 9.42 -18.46
C ASP A 161 3.88 10.49 -17.36
N GLY A 162 4.91 10.66 -16.50
CA GLY A 162 4.90 11.67 -15.43
C GLY A 162 4.21 11.23 -14.13
N GLU A 163 3.78 9.99 -14.03
CA GLU A 163 3.07 9.46 -12.88
C GLU A 163 3.80 8.27 -12.26
N TYR A 164 3.95 8.31 -10.93
CA TYR A 164 4.34 7.18 -10.11
C TYR A 164 3.09 6.41 -9.73
N HIS A 165 2.98 5.17 -10.18
CA HIS A 165 1.93 4.25 -9.77
C HIS A 165 2.42 3.44 -8.58
N LEU A 166 1.61 3.37 -7.55
CA LEU A 166 1.76 2.52 -6.38
C LEU A 166 0.54 1.61 -6.31
N PHE A 167 0.75 0.32 -6.54
CA PHE A 167 -0.24 -0.68 -6.17
C PHE A 167 0.15 -1.26 -4.82
N TYR A 168 -0.79 -1.92 -4.14
CA TYR A 168 -0.54 -2.48 -2.81
C TYR A 168 -1.50 -3.61 -2.51
N GLN A 169 -1.07 -4.55 -1.69
CA GLN A 169 -1.93 -5.57 -1.12
C GLN A 169 -3.05 -4.91 -0.34
N TYR A 170 -4.30 -5.25 -0.67
CA TYR A 170 -5.45 -4.51 -0.20
C TYR A 170 -6.65 -5.39 0.14
N ASN A 171 -7.20 -5.22 1.35
CA ASN A 171 -8.53 -5.72 1.70
C ASN A 171 -9.51 -4.55 1.77
N PRO A 172 -10.40 -4.34 0.79
CA PRO A 172 -11.39 -3.27 0.81
C PRO A 172 -12.58 -3.53 1.74
N TYR A 173 -12.71 -4.74 2.28
CA TYR A 173 -13.87 -5.18 3.06
C TYR A 173 -13.60 -5.30 4.57
N GLY A 174 -12.47 -4.78 5.03
CA GLY A 174 -12.11 -4.77 6.43
C GLY A 174 -10.66 -4.36 6.64
N SER A 175 -10.30 -4.01 7.87
CA SER A 175 -8.95 -3.58 8.25
C SER A 175 -8.10 -4.71 8.85
N MET A 176 -8.47 -5.95 8.60
CA MET A 176 -7.67 -7.15 8.88
C MET A 176 -7.17 -7.74 7.56
N TRP A 177 -6.06 -8.47 7.62
CA TRP A 177 -5.54 -9.18 6.45
C TRP A 177 -6.57 -10.19 5.91
N GLY A 178 -6.79 -10.20 4.63
CA GLY A 178 -7.73 -11.08 3.92
C GLY A 178 -8.13 -10.50 2.56
N ASN A 179 -8.91 -11.20 1.78
CA ASN A 179 -9.49 -10.74 0.49
C ASN A 179 -8.50 -10.00 -0.42
N MET A 180 -7.27 -10.46 -0.56
CA MET A 180 -6.22 -9.68 -1.22
C MET A 180 -6.58 -9.28 -2.65
N HIS A 181 -6.59 -7.97 -2.85
CA HIS A 181 -6.69 -7.26 -4.13
C HIS A 181 -5.40 -6.46 -4.34
N TRP A 182 -5.21 -5.89 -5.51
CA TRP A 182 -4.32 -4.74 -5.68
C TRP A 182 -5.13 -3.45 -5.58
N GLY A 183 -4.92 -2.69 -4.48
CA GLY A 183 -5.28 -1.29 -4.39
C GLY A 183 -4.38 -0.46 -5.30
N HIS A 184 -4.73 0.80 -5.56
CA HIS A 184 -3.99 1.65 -6.47
C HIS A 184 -3.98 3.11 -6.01
N ALA A 185 -2.84 3.76 -6.14
CA ALA A 185 -2.69 5.20 -5.97
C ALA A 185 -1.66 5.74 -6.97
N ILE A 186 -1.80 7.03 -7.30
CA ILE A 186 -0.94 7.73 -8.26
C ILE A 186 -0.37 8.99 -7.60
N SER A 187 0.90 9.27 -7.88
CA SER A 187 1.56 10.50 -7.47
C SER A 187 2.42 11.07 -8.60
N LYS A 188 2.52 12.39 -8.67
CA LYS A 188 3.46 13.08 -9.56
C LYS A 188 4.78 13.43 -8.88
N ASP A 189 4.85 13.28 -7.55
CA ASP A 189 5.97 13.76 -6.75
C ASP A 189 6.34 12.88 -5.55
N LEU A 190 5.81 11.65 -5.47
CA LEU A 190 6.04 10.68 -4.39
C LEU A 190 5.54 11.11 -2.99
N ILE A 191 4.89 12.28 -2.89
CA ILE A 191 4.40 12.85 -1.63
C ILE A 191 2.88 12.92 -1.62
N HIS A 192 2.30 13.51 -2.68
CA HIS A 192 0.87 13.70 -2.80
C HIS A 192 0.27 12.56 -3.62
N TRP A 193 -0.55 11.75 -2.98
CA TRP A 193 -1.13 10.54 -3.54
C TRP A 193 -2.62 10.70 -3.79
N GLU A 194 -3.06 10.30 -4.97
CA GLU A 194 -4.46 10.22 -5.36
C GLU A 194 -4.88 8.73 -5.39
N HIS A 195 -5.82 8.36 -4.52
CA HIS A 195 -6.38 7.01 -4.52
C HIS A 195 -7.20 6.75 -5.78
N GLN A 196 -6.99 5.58 -6.36
CA GLN A 196 -7.68 5.11 -7.55
C GLN A 196 -8.59 3.92 -7.19
N PRO A 197 -9.51 3.51 -8.07
CA PRO A 197 -10.24 2.25 -7.91
C PRO A 197 -9.30 1.05 -7.76
N VAL A 198 -9.82 -0.06 -7.22
CA VAL A 198 -9.10 -1.34 -7.18
C VAL A 198 -8.63 -1.70 -8.60
N ALA A 199 -7.32 -1.95 -8.74
CA ALA A 199 -6.72 -2.24 -10.04
C ALA A 199 -6.94 -3.69 -10.48
N ILE A 200 -6.71 -4.65 -9.57
CA ILE A 200 -6.86 -6.08 -9.86
C ILE A 200 -7.61 -6.73 -8.69
N ALA A 201 -8.75 -7.34 -9.00
CA ALA A 201 -9.59 -8.05 -8.05
C ALA A 201 -9.44 -9.58 -8.20
N PRO A 202 -9.73 -10.38 -7.15
CA PRO A 202 -9.80 -11.84 -7.21
C PRO A 202 -10.65 -12.38 -8.34
N ASP A 203 -10.34 -13.60 -8.80
CA ASP A 203 -11.13 -14.37 -9.73
C ASP A 203 -11.10 -15.88 -9.36
N ALA A 204 -11.44 -16.74 -10.30
CA ALA A 204 -11.45 -18.18 -10.09
C ALA A 204 -10.06 -18.78 -9.75
N LEU A 205 -8.97 -18.08 -10.10
CA LEU A 205 -7.59 -18.51 -9.76
C LEU A 205 -7.22 -18.14 -8.30
N GLY A 206 -8.01 -17.33 -7.62
CA GLY A 206 -7.81 -16.97 -6.22
C GLY A 206 -7.65 -15.48 -5.96
N THR A 207 -7.14 -15.14 -4.77
CA THR A 207 -6.81 -13.78 -4.36
C THR A 207 -5.52 -13.30 -5.03
N ILE A 208 -5.33 -11.97 -5.05
CA ILE A 208 -4.23 -11.35 -5.78
C ILE A 208 -3.10 -11.02 -4.79
N PHE A 209 -2.05 -11.83 -4.80
CA PHE A 209 -0.85 -11.61 -3.99
C PHE A 209 0.13 -10.68 -4.68
N SER A 210 1.27 -10.44 -4.03
CA SER A 210 2.26 -9.45 -4.44
C SER A 210 2.88 -9.72 -5.81
N GLY A 211 3.51 -8.68 -6.36
CA GLY A 211 4.17 -8.72 -7.66
C GLY A 211 4.62 -7.35 -8.15
N SER A 212 4.89 -7.24 -9.44
CA SER A 212 5.52 -6.07 -10.05
C SER A 212 4.84 -5.63 -11.36
N CYS A 213 5.14 -4.42 -11.81
CA CYS A 213 4.78 -3.94 -13.14
C CYS A 213 6.01 -3.54 -13.96
N VAL A 214 5.89 -3.68 -15.27
CA VAL A 214 6.85 -3.17 -16.25
C VAL A 214 6.14 -2.37 -17.33
N VAL A 215 6.87 -1.49 -18.02
CA VAL A 215 6.43 -0.85 -19.26
C VAL A 215 7.01 -1.62 -20.43
N ASP A 216 6.19 -2.30 -21.20
CA ASP A 216 6.58 -3.01 -22.43
C ASP A 216 6.70 -2.02 -23.59
N LYS A 217 7.84 -1.32 -23.66
CA LYS A 217 8.09 -0.25 -24.64
C LYS A 217 8.03 -0.75 -26.08
N ASP A 218 8.57 -1.94 -26.31
CA ASP A 218 8.78 -2.52 -27.63
C ASP A 218 7.67 -3.49 -28.04
N ASN A 219 6.59 -3.56 -27.25
CA ASN A 219 5.46 -4.46 -27.49
C ASN A 219 5.84 -5.94 -27.61
N THR A 220 6.76 -6.39 -26.79
CA THR A 220 7.24 -7.77 -26.79
C THR A 220 6.15 -8.77 -26.43
N ALA A 221 5.21 -8.35 -25.57
CA ALA A 221 4.03 -9.14 -25.20
C ALA A 221 2.90 -9.08 -26.24
N GLY A 222 2.95 -8.15 -27.21
CA GLY A 222 1.91 -8.01 -28.21
C GLY A 222 0.57 -7.45 -27.68
N PHE A 223 0.59 -6.72 -26.55
CA PHE A 223 -0.61 -6.05 -26.01
C PHE A 223 -0.78 -4.62 -26.53
N GLY A 224 0.30 -4.00 -26.98
CA GLY A 224 0.42 -2.62 -27.43
C GLY A 224 1.71 -2.00 -26.91
N ALA A 225 2.37 -1.17 -27.74
CA ALA A 225 3.61 -0.50 -27.35
C ALA A 225 3.37 0.42 -26.14
N GLY A 226 4.23 0.32 -25.14
CA GLY A 226 4.11 1.09 -23.92
C GLY A 226 3.01 0.61 -22.96
N ALA A 227 2.46 -0.59 -23.14
CA ALA A 227 1.55 -1.19 -22.19
C ALA A 227 2.21 -1.33 -20.80
N ILE A 228 1.47 -1.04 -19.75
CA ILE A 228 1.87 -1.46 -18.39
C ILE A 228 1.45 -2.91 -18.24
N VAL A 229 2.40 -3.81 -18.00
CA VAL A 229 2.14 -5.23 -17.76
C VAL A 229 2.40 -5.53 -16.29
N ALA A 230 1.36 -5.96 -15.60
CA ALA A 230 1.39 -6.38 -14.19
C ALA A 230 1.60 -7.89 -14.09
N PHE A 231 2.51 -8.31 -13.23
CA PHE A 231 2.75 -9.70 -12.84
C PHE A 231 2.42 -9.87 -11.38
N TYR A 232 1.63 -10.86 -11.05
CA TYR A 232 1.16 -11.10 -9.68
C TYR A 232 0.95 -12.59 -9.43
N THR A 233 0.87 -12.94 -8.17
CA THR A 233 0.53 -14.31 -7.79
C THR A 233 -0.98 -14.42 -7.58
N SER A 234 -1.60 -15.37 -8.26
CA SER A 234 -2.97 -15.81 -7.95
C SER A 234 -2.86 -16.91 -6.89
N ALA A 235 -3.48 -16.69 -5.73
CA ALA A 235 -3.38 -17.55 -4.56
C ALA A 235 -4.73 -18.17 -4.17
N SER A 236 -4.80 -19.49 -4.30
CA SER A 236 -5.89 -20.33 -3.82
C SER A 236 -5.29 -21.55 -3.09
N ASP A 237 -5.67 -22.77 -3.44
CA ASP A 237 -5.01 -23.99 -2.97
C ASP A 237 -3.54 -24.09 -3.43
N ARG A 238 -3.23 -23.39 -4.50
CA ARG A 238 -1.89 -23.24 -5.07
C ARG A 238 -1.58 -21.78 -5.32
N GLN A 239 -0.30 -21.47 -5.37
CA GLN A 239 0.22 -20.18 -5.80
C GLN A 239 0.75 -20.30 -7.23
N VAL A 240 0.21 -19.52 -8.14
CA VAL A 240 0.59 -19.54 -9.57
C VAL A 240 0.79 -18.11 -10.05
N GLN A 241 1.67 -17.92 -11.04
CA GLN A 241 1.92 -16.57 -11.54
C GLN A 241 0.95 -16.23 -12.67
N SER A 242 0.41 -15.05 -12.57
CA SER A 242 -0.56 -14.48 -13.50
C SER A 242 -0.11 -13.09 -13.97
N MET A 243 -0.70 -12.62 -15.06
CA MET A 243 -0.47 -11.26 -15.53
C MET A 243 -1.75 -10.56 -15.98
N ALA A 244 -1.69 -9.24 -15.94
CA ALA A 244 -2.68 -8.34 -16.51
C ALA A 244 -1.98 -7.19 -17.23
N TYR A 245 -2.69 -6.46 -18.08
CA TYR A 245 -2.11 -5.34 -18.79
C TYR A 245 -3.07 -4.15 -18.87
N SER A 246 -2.49 -2.97 -18.95
CA SER A 246 -3.18 -1.69 -19.09
C SER A 246 -2.71 -0.95 -20.33
N LEU A 247 -3.65 -0.37 -21.09
CA LEU A 247 -3.40 0.47 -22.26
C LEU A 247 -3.77 1.94 -22.01
N ASP A 248 -4.28 2.26 -20.85
CA ASP A 248 -4.80 3.58 -20.42
C ASP A 248 -4.00 4.19 -19.27
N ASN A 249 -2.70 3.98 -19.28
CA ASN A 249 -1.77 4.45 -18.23
C ASN A 249 -2.15 3.96 -16.82
N GLY A 250 -2.47 2.67 -16.69
CA GLY A 250 -2.72 2.04 -15.38
C GLY A 250 -4.11 2.33 -14.79
N ARG A 251 -5.02 2.99 -15.50
CA ARG A 251 -6.36 3.28 -14.99
C ARG A 251 -7.23 2.03 -14.91
N THR A 252 -7.10 1.15 -15.89
CA THR A 252 -7.77 -0.16 -15.91
C THR A 252 -6.81 -1.26 -16.32
N PHE A 253 -7.05 -2.47 -15.82
CA PHE A 253 -6.27 -3.65 -16.16
C PHE A 253 -7.16 -4.75 -16.72
N LYS A 254 -6.72 -5.32 -17.85
CA LYS A 254 -7.30 -6.55 -18.39
C LYS A 254 -6.43 -7.73 -18.02
N LYS A 255 -6.99 -8.72 -17.34
CA LYS A 255 -6.30 -9.99 -17.06
C LYS A 255 -6.02 -10.74 -18.37
N TYR A 256 -4.86 -11.40 -18.42
CA TYR A 256 -4.50 -12.19 -19.59
C TYR A 256 -5.35 -13.45 -19.68
N ASP A 257 -5.92 -13.69 -20.86
CA ASP A 257 -6.91 -14.76 -21.06
C ASP A 257 -6.32 -16.19 -20.89
N ARG A 258 -4.97 -16.31 -20.90
CA ARG A 258 -4.26 -17.58 -20.74
C ARG A 258 -3.53 -17.68 -19.39
N ASN A 259 -4.00 -16.96 -18.38
CA ASN A 259 -3.49 -17.16 -17.03
C ASN A 259 -3.84 -18.59 -16.53
N PRO A 260 -2.98 -19.23 -15.71
CA PRO A 260 -1.68 -18.74 -15.23
C PRO A 260 -0.56 -18.88 -16.29
N ILE A 261 0.43 -17.97 -16.24
CA ILE A 261 1.61 -18.00 -17.13
C ILE A 261 2.76 -18.86 -16.61
N LEU A 262 2.77 -19.16 -15.30
CA LEU A 262 3.78 -20.02 -14.70
C LEU A 262 3.17 -20.72 -13.48
N THR A 263 3.41 -22.03 -13.38
CA THR A 263 2.89 -22.88 -12.31
C THR A 263 3.99 -23.68 -11.65
N SER A 264 3.80 -24.06 -10.38
CA SER A 264 4.69 -24.93 -9.64
C SER A 264 3.90 -25.80 -8.66
N THR A 265 4.49 -26.91 -8.24
CA THR A 265 4.01 -27.74 -7.13
C THR A 265 4.67 -27.35 -5.80
N GLN A 266 5.66 -26.45 -5.84
CA GLN A 266 6.34 -25.95 -4.66
C GLN A 266 5.40 -25.04 -3.86
N ARG A 267 5.56 -25.05 -2.54
CA ARG A 267 4.90 -24.09 -1.65
C ARG A 267 5.59 -22.74 -1.75
N ASP A 268 4.86 -21.69 -1.33
CA ASP A 268 5.39 -20.34 -1.23
C ASP A 268 6.03 -19.84 -2.54
N PHE A 269 5.39 -20.18 -3.67
CA PHE A 269 5.81 -19.84 -5.03
C PHE A 269 5.12 -18.52 -5.45
N ARG A 270 5.72 -17.34 -5.08
CA ARG A 270 5.04 -16.04 -5.18
C ARG A 270 5.95 -14.84 -5.43
N ASP A 271 5.32 -13.69 -5.58
CA ASP A 271 5.89 -12.34 -5.59
C ASP A 271 6.84 -12.10 -6.78
N PRO A 272 6.36 -12.20 -8.05
CA PRO A 272 7.20 -12.04 -9.22
C PRO A 272 7.70 -10.60 -9.38
N LYS A 273 9.02 -10.42 -9.39
CA LYS A 273 9.68 -9.20 -9.84
C LYS A 273 10.18 -9.36 -11.26
N VAL A 274 9.68 -8.56 -12.18
CA VAL A 274 10.05 -8.60 -13.60
C VAL A 274 10.80 -7.33 -14.00
N PHE A 275 11.85 -7.47 -14.82
CA PHE A 275 12.60 -6.37 -15.39
C PHE A 275 13.27 -6.77 -16.71
N TRP A 276 13.64 -5.78 -17.52
CA TRP A 276 14.39 -5.99 -18.76
C TRP A 276 15.90 -6.01 -18.49
N HIS A 277 16.57 -7.10 -18.85
CA HIS A 277 18.02 -7.22 -18.78
C HIS A 277 18.65 -6.94 -20.16
N LYS A 278 19.34 -5.80 -20.26
CA LYS A 278 19.83 -5.27 -21.55
C LYS A 278 20.87 -6.18 -22.19
N GLU A 279 21.81 -6.69 -21.40
CA GLU A 279 22.96 -7.48 -21.86
C GLU A 279 22.53 -8.81 -22.46
N SER A 280 21.52 -9.46 -21.89
CA SER A 280 20.96 -10.72 -22.42
C SER A 280 19.82 -10.52 -23.41
N ASN A 281 19.34 -9.28 -23.56
CA ASN A 281 18.18 -8.92 -24.39
C ASN A 281 16.95 -9.78 -24.09
N LYS A 282 16.63 -9.91 -22.78
CA LYS A 282 15.53 -10.72 -22.26
C LYS A 282 14.86 -10.05 -21.07
N TRP A 283 13.61 -10.39 -20.85
CA TRP A 283 12.92 -10.18 -19.58
C TRP A 283 13.39 -11.20 -18.56
N ILE A 284 13.62 -10.76 -17.35
CA ILE A 284 13.97 -11.60 -16.20
C ILE A 284 12.85 -11.50 -15.18
N MET A 285 12.50 -12.64 -14.58
CA MET A 285 11.61 -12.73 -13.44
C MET A 285 12.36 -13.36 -12.28
N VAL A 286 12.30 -12.71 -11.12
CA VAL A 286 12.74 -13.27 -9.84
C VAL A 286 11.51 -13.61 -9.04
N LEU A 287 11.45 -14.84 -8.53
CA LEU A 287 10.35 -15.39 -7.73
C LEU A 287 10.85 -15.86 -6.37
N ALA A 288 10.11 -15.57 -5.32
CA ALA A 288 10.32 -16.19 -4.02
C ALA A 288 9.72 -17.60 -4.00
N VAL A 289 10.50 -18.58 -3.53
CA VAL A 289 10.11 -19.99 -3.44
C VAL A 289 10.59 -20.57 -2.11
N GLY A 290 9.78 -20.46 -1.08
CA GLY A 290 10.15 -20.91 0.27
C GLY A 290 11.32 -20.12 0.85
N GLN A 291 12.54 -20.65 0.78
CA GLN A 291 13.78 -20.01 1.29
C GLN A 291 14.83 -19.81 0.19
N GLU A 292 14.39 -19.73 -1.06
CA GLU A 292 15.24 -19.40 -2.21
C GLU A 292 14.55 -18.41 -3.14
N MET A 293 15.35 -17.80 -4.02
CA MET A 293 14.89 -17.00 -5.14
C MET A 293 15.14 -17.77 -6.43
N GLN A 294 14.09 -18.00 -7.22
CA GLN A 294 14.22 -18.61 -8.53
C GLN A 294 14.24 -17.54 -9.62
N LEU A 295 15.12 -17.73 -10.62
CA LEU A 295 15.28 -16.84 -11.75
C LEU A 295 14.76 -17.50 -13.02
N TYR A 296 13.99 -16.74 -13.77
CA TYR A 296 13.42 -17.14 -15.05
C TYR A 296 13.72 -16.08 -16.10
N SER A 297 13.82 -16.49 -17.37
CA SER A 297 13.95 -15.56 -18.50
C SER A 297 12.82 -15.74 -19.51
N SER A 298 12.47 -14.66 -20.21
CA SER A 298 11.44 -14.66 -21.26
C SER A 298 11.81 -13.71 -22.40
N PRO A 299 11.55 -14.07 -23.67
CA PRO A 299 11.67 -13.15 -24.77
C PRO A 299 10.44 -12.22 -24.93
N ASN A 300 9.29 -12.58 -24.32
CA ASN A 300 7.98 -12.00 -24.68
C ASN A 300 7.01 -11.83 -23.50
N LEU A 301 7.50 -11.89 -22.23
CA LEU A 301 6.70 -11.77 -21.00
C LEU A 301 5.66 -12.89 -20.76
N LYS A 302 5.51 -13.82 -21.68
CA LYS A 302 4.51 -14.89 -21.64
C LYS A 302 5.10 -16.27 -21.42
N ASP A 303 6.20 -16.55 -22.13
CA ASP A 303 6.86 -17.85 -22.13
C ASP A 303 8.12 -17.75 -21.26
N TRP A 304 8.13 -18.44 -20.13
CA TRP A 304 9.17 -18.35 -19.13
C TRP A 304 10.00 -19.61 -19.04
N THR A 305 11.32 -19.45 -19.04
CA THR A 305 12.30 -20.54 -18.90
C THR A 305 13.04 -20.39 -17.57
N TYR A 306 13.07 -21.43 -16.76
CA TYR A 306 13.88 -21.48 -15.54
C TYR A 306 15.37 -21.39 -15.88
N GLU A 307 16.11 -20.54 -15.18
CA GLU A 307 17.55 -20.35 -15.37
C GLU A 307 18.35 -20.86 -14.16
N SER A 308 18.02 -20.44 -12.94
CA SER A 308 18.77 -20.82 -11.73
C SER A 308 17.97 -20.52 -10.46
N SER A 309 18.52 -20.95 -9.31
CA SER A 309 18.08 -20.50 -7.99
C SER A 309 19.23 -19.92 -7.17
N PHE A 310 18.88 -19.11 -6.16
CA PHE A 310 19.79 -18.47 -5.22
C PHE A 310 19.23 -18.58 -3.81
N GLY A 311 20.07 -18.87 -2.83
CA GLY A 311 19.67 -18.82 -1.41
C GLY A 311 20.37 -19.84 -0.54
N GLU A 312 20.69 -21.04 -1.05
CA GLU A 312 21.28 -22.12 -0.26
C GLU A 312 22.56 -21.64 0.46
N GLY A 313 22.57 -21.74 1.80
CA GLY A 313 23.69 -21.37 2.65
C GLY A 313 24.01 -19.88 2.71
N GLN A 314 23.10 -18.98 2.27
CA GLN A 314 23.35 -17.54 2.23
C GLN A 314 22.25 -16.73 2.89
N GLY A 315 22.62 -15.77 3.73
CA GLY A 315 21.66 -14.89 4.41
C GLY A 315 20.94 -15.55 5.59
N ALA A 316 19.83 -14.97 5.99
CA ALA A 316 18.98 -15.46 7.07
C ALA A 316 17.92 -16.43 6.52
N HIS A 317 17.69 -17.54 7.24
CA HIS A 317 16.78 -18.62 6.87
C HIS A 317 15.79 -19.02 7.97
N ALA A 318 15.50 -18.12 8.93
CA ALA A 318 14.58 -18.44 10.02
C ALA A 318 13.10 -18.42 9.60
N GLY A 319 12.80 -17.92 8.40
CA GLY A 319 11.44 -17.79 7.87
C GLY A 319 11.36 -17.96 6.36
N VAL A 320 10.20 -17.64 5.81
CA VAL A 320 9.93 -17.68 4.38
C VAL A 320 10.48 -16.41 3.71
N TRP A 321 11.06 -16.58 2.55
CA TRP A 321 11.52 -15.48 1.70
C TRP A 321 10.38 -14.97 0.81
N GLU A 322 10.25 -13.65 0.70
CA GLU A 322 9.14 -12.99 0.01
C GLU A 322 9.62 -11.73 -0.73
N CYS A 323 8.79 -11.21 -1.62
CA CYS A 323 8.91 -9.92 -2.30
C CYS A 323 10.34 -9.63 -2.78
N PRO A 324 10.90 -10.41 -3.73
CA PRO A 324 12.22 -10.17 -4.26
C PRO A 324 12.28 -8.88 -5.07
N ASP A 325 13.48 -8.26 -5.10
CA ASP A 325 13.82 -7.26 -6.10
C ASP A 325 15.27 -7.47 -6.56
N LEU A 326 15.55 -7.30 -7.84
CA LEU A 326 16.90 -7.44 -8.39
C LEU A 326 17.22 -6.22 -9.26
N ILE A 327 18.16 -5.39 -8.79
CA ILE A 327 18.46 -4.10 -9.38
C ILE A 327 19.97 -3.89 -9.55
N GLU A 328 20.35 -3.17 -10.61
CA GLU A 328 21.73 -2.72 -10.79
C GLU A 328 21.89 -1.31 -10.20
N LEU A 329 22.92 -1.10 -9.39
CA LEU A 329 23.21 0.15 -8.70
C LEU A 329 24.66 0.61 -8.92
N PRO A 330 24.90 1.93 -9.08
CA PRO A 330 26.26 2.48 -9.09
C PRO A 330 26.90 2.42 -7.71
N VAL A 331 28.19 2.16 -7.66
CA VAL A 331 29.01 2.26 -6.43
C VAL A 331 29.55 3.67 -6.31
N LYS A 332 29.14 4.43 -5.30
CA LYS A 332 29.53 5.84 -5.08
C LYS A 332 31.04 6.03 -5.15
N GLY A 333 31.46 7.05 -5.90
CA GLY A 333 32.88 7.41 -6.06
C GLY A 333 33.67 6.53 -7.02
N THR A 334 33.01 5.68 -7.80
CA THR A 334 33.61 4.81 -8.83
C THR A 334 32.75 4.78 -10.09
N GLU A 335 33.25 4.20 -11.18
CA GLU A 335 32.50 3.89 -12.40
C GLU A 335 31.84 2.48 -12.34
N LEU A 336 32.00 1.77 -11.23
CA LEU A 336 31.51 0.41 -11.10
C LEU A 336 30.02 0.39 -10.79
N LYS A 337 29.35 -0.62 -11.31
CA LYS A 337 27.98 -1.00 -10.95
C LYS A 337 27.98 -2.42 -10.42
N LYS A 338 27.08 -2.71 -9.51
CA LYS A 338 26.83 -4.06 -8.99
C LYS A 338 25.35 -4.31 -8.89
N TRP A 339 24.99 -5.59 -8.92
CA TRP A 339 23.63 -6.02 -8.72
C TRP A 339 23.33 -6.18 -7.23
N VAL A 340 22.12 -5.84 -6.86
CA VAL A 340 21.58 -6.02 -5.51
C VAL A 340 20.32 -6.85 -5.60
N LEU A 341 20.32 -8.00 -4.93
CA LEU A 341 19.13 -8.81 -4.70
C LEU A 341 18.57 -8.44 -3.32
N ILE A 342 17.38 -7.86 -3.30
CA ILE A 342 16.60 -7.59 -2.09
C ILE A 342 15.76 -8.82 -1.81
N CYS A 343 15.71 -9.23 -0.54
CA CYS A 343 14.98 -10.39 -0.08
C CYS A 343 14.32 -10.08 1.27
N ASN A 344 13.02 -10.14 1.32
CA ASN A 344 12.27 -9.99 2.55
C ASN A 344 12.09 -11.34 3.23
N ILE A 345 12.11 -11.39 4.55
CA ILE A 345 11.99 -12.64 5.32
C ILE A 345 11.00 -12.47 6.48
N ASN A 346 10.14 -13.48 6.68
CA ASN A 346 9.21 -13.50 7.81
C ASN A 346 8.96 -14.94 8.31
N PRO A 347 9.16 -15.22 9.64
CA PRO A 347 9.94 -14.42 10.58
C PRO A 347 11.44 -14.47 10.26
N GLY A 348 12.27 -13.84 11.06
CA GLY A 348 13.74 -13.96 10.95
C GLY A 348 14.48 -12.64 10.96
N GLY A 349 13.78 -11.55 11.23
CA GLY A 349 14.39 -10.24 11.37
C GLY A 349 15.35 -10.15 12.57
N PRO A 350 16.33 -9.23 12.54
CA PRO A 350 17.36 -9.10 13.58
C PRO A 350 16.77 -8.73 14.95
N PHE A 351 15.58 -8.13 14.98
CA PHE A 351 14.85 -7.74 16.19
C PHE A 351 13.49 -8.43 16.33
N GLY A 352 13.29 -9.56 15.64
CA GLY A 352 12.06 -10.35 15.59
C GLY A 352 11.15 -9.97 14.43
N GLY A 353 10.26 -10.89 14.08
CA GLY A 353 9.26 -10.71 13.02
C GLY A 353 9.84 -10.54 11.63
N SER A 354 9.24 -9.66 10.87
CA SER A 354 9.56 -9.40 9.47
C SER A 354 10.76 -8.47 9.31
N ALA A 355 11.58 -8.67 8.27
CA ALA A 355 12.70 -7.78 7.93
C ALA A 355 13.08 -7.89 6.45
N THR A 356 13.91 -6.95 5.98
CA THR A 356 14.48 -6.94 4.63
C THR A 356 15.98 -7.15 4.68
N GLN A 357 16.46 -8.28 4.15
CA GLN A 357 17.88 -8.54 3.89
C GLN A 357 18.23 -8.24 2.43
N TYR A 358 19.51 -8.06 2.14
CA TYR A 358 19.98 -7.86 0.77
C TYR A 358 21.34 -8.51 0.51
N PHE A 359 21.59 -8.79 -0.74
CA PHE A 359 22.85 -9.37 -1.23
C PHE A 359 23.43 -8.47 -2.32
N VAL A 360 24.73 -8.25 -2.32
CA VAL A 360 25.44 -7.49 -3.35
C VAL A 360 26.31 -8.44 -4.16
N GLY A 361 26.28 -8.32 -5.48
CA GLY A 361 27.06 -9.22 -6.31
C GLY A 361 27.01 -8.90 -7.80
N THR A 362 27.08 -9.96 -8.60
CA THR A 362 27.00 -9.90 -10.07
C THR A 362 25.81 -10.71 -10.57
N PHE A 363 25.27 -10.30 -11.72
CA PHE A 363 24.20 -11.01 -12.42
C PHE A 363 24.48 -11.00 -13.93
N ASP A 364 24.42 -12.14 -14.56
CA ASP A 364 24.74 -12.33 -15.97
C ASP A 364 23.52 -12.55 -16.91
N GLY A 365 22.32 -12.33 -16.36
CA GLY A 365 21.06 -12.61 -17.05
C GLY A 365 20.51 -14.01 -16.79
N LYS A 366 21.21 -14.84 -16.02
CA LYS A 366 20.82 -16.20 -15.65
C LYS A 366 21.04 -16.49 -14.18
N GLN A 367 22.19 -16.12 -13.64
CA GLN A 367 22.61 -16.45 -12.28
C GLN A 367 23.06 -15.21 -11.52
N PHE A 368 22.60 -15.09 -10.29
CA PHE A 368 23.09 -14.10 -9.32
C PHE A 368 24.18 -14.75 -8.44
N VAL A 369 25.32 -14.05 -8.29
CA VAL A 369 26.45 -14.49 -7.46
C VAL A 369 26.72 -13.42 -6.40
N ASN A 370 26.53 -13.77 -5.12
CA ASN A 370 26.78 -12.90 -3.98
C ASN A 370 28.29 -12.77 -3.70
N GLU A 371 28.79 -11.55 -3.56
CA GLU A 371 30.20 -11.30 -3.26
C GLU A 371 30.59 -11.49 -1.78
N SER A 372 29.60 -11.60 -0.89
CA SER A 372 29.82 -11.68 0.57
C SER A 372 28.96 -12.77 1.21
N PRO A 373 29.10 -14.05 0.83
CA PRO A 373 28.20 -15.13 1.25
C PRO A 373 28.17 -15.38 2.76
N ALA A 374 29.25 -15.03 3.46
CA ALA A 374 29.35 -15.18 4.93
C ALA A 374 28.66 -14.04 5.73
N LEU A 375 28.14 -13.01 5.06
CA LEU A 375 27.57 -11.84 5.71
C LEU A 375 26.08 -11.73 5.42
N THR A 376 25.26 -11.69 6.48
CA THR A 376 23.87 -11.26 6.38
C THR A 376 23.82 -9.74 6.50
N LYS A 377 23.30 -9.08 5.48
CA LYS A 377 23.16 -7.61 5.43
C LYS A 377 21.68 -7.25 5.48
N TRP A 378 21.33 -6.35 6.41
CA TRP A 378 19.98 -5.87 6.59
C TRP A 378 19.82 -4.47 6.00
N MET A 379 18.71 -4.23 5.30
CA MET A 379 18.41 -2.94 4.68
C MET A 379 17.93 -1.91 5.70
N ASP A 380 17.28 -2.38 6.75
CA ASP A 380 16.79 -1.58 7.87
C ASP A 380 16.94 -2.38 9.18
N TYR A 381 17.21 -1.70 10.27
CA TYR A 381 17.35 -2.29 11.61
C TYR A 381 16.15 -1.97 12.51
N GLY A 382 15.13 -1.25 12.01
CA GLY A 382 13.84 -1.09 12.66
C GLY A 382 12.94 -2.31 12.43
N LYS A 383 11.88 -2.44 13.23
CA LYS A 383 10.89 -3.52 13.07
C LYS A 383 9.89 -3.27 11.92
N ASP A 384 9.69 -2.01 11.53
CA ASP A 384 8.64 -1.60 10.60
C ASP A 384 9.19 -1.27 9.20
N HIS A 385 9.85 -2.26 8.58
CA HIS A 385 10.38 -2.12 7.22
C HIS A 385 10.37 -3.47 6.51
N TYR A 386 9.29 -3.77 5.78
CA TYR A 386 9.07 -5.08 5.17
C TYR A 386 8.50 -4.97 3.75
N ALA A 387 8.57 -6.07 3.00
CA ALA A 387 8.11 -6.18 1.62
C ALA A 387 8.70 -5.10 0.70
N THR A 388 9.97 -4.75 0.93
CA THR A 388 10.66 -3.67 0.23
C THR A 388 10.88 -4.02 -1.23
N VAL A 389 10.36 -3.18 -2.13
CA VAL A 389 10.55 -3.27 -3.58
C VAL A 389 10.75 -1.88 -4.19
N THR A 390 11.19 -1.82 -5.46
CA THR A 390 11.52 -0.57 -6.14
C THR A 390 10.60 -0.26 -7.32
N TRP A 391 10.45 1.04 -7.66
CA TRP A 391 9.78 1.47 -8.87
C TRP A 391 10.53 1.04 -10.12
N SER A 392 9.81 0.38 -11.03
CA SER A 392 10.27 0.14 -12.39
C SER A 392 10.21 1.42 -13.22
N ASN A 393 11.14 1.58 -14.17
CA ASN A 393 11.16 2.68 -15.14
C ASN A 393 11.18 4.10 -14.51
N ALA A 394 11.68 4.25 -13.28
CA ALA A 394 11.80 5.56 -12.62
C ALA A 394 12.68 6.53 -13.44
N PRO A 395 12.41 7.85 -13.39
CA PRO A 395 13.19 8.85 -14.11
C PRO A 395 14.67 8.80 -13.73
N GLU A 396 15.55 9.15 -14.67
CA GLU A 396 17.00 9.25 -14.45
C GLU A 396 17.64 7.94 -13.96
N ASP A 397 17.03 6.80 -14.27
CA ASP A 397 17.44 5.46 -13.83
C ASP A 397 17.55 5.30 -12.30
N ARG A 398 16.90 6.19 -11.55
CA ARG A 398 16.84 6.13 -10.08
C ARG A 398 16.23 4.79 -9.63
N LYS A 399 16.74 4.26 -8.56
CA LYS A 399 16.15 3.10 -7.87
C LYS A 399 15.55 3.60 -6.56
N ILE A 400 14.25 3.82 -6.59
CA ILE A 400 13.47 4.35 -5.47
C ILE A 400 12.74 3.18 -4.84
N ALA A 401 13.00 2.93 -3.55
CA ALA A 401 12.40 1.86 -2.78
C ALA A 401 11.27 2.37 -1.89
N LEU A 402 10.31 1.51 -1.65
CA LEU A 402 9.23 1.67 -0.66
C LEU A 402 9.05 0.36 0.08
N ALA A 403 8.69 0.45 1.37
CA ALA A 403 8.42 -0.70 2.21
C ALA A 403 7.07 -0.57 2.92
N TRP A 404 6.49 -1.67 3.31
CA TRP A 404 5.41 -1.71 4.29
C TRP A 404 5.96 -1.34 5.67
N MET A 405 5.43 -0.26 6.26
CA MET A 405 5.85 0.25 7.56
C MET A 405 5.01 -0.41 8.67
N SER A 406 5.21 -1.70 8.84
CA SER A 406 4.61 -2.52 9.90
C SER A 406 5.38 -3.83 10.04
N ASN A 407 4.89 -4.72 10.92
CA ASN A 407 5.49 -6.03 11.19
C ASN A 407 4.41 -7.08 11.43
N TRP A 408 4.57 -8.28 10.89
CA TRP A 408 3.59 -9.37 11.05
C TRP A 408 3.36 -9.79 12.50
N GLU A 409 4.28 -9.47 13.42
CA GLU A 409 4.09 -9.75 14.85
C GLU A 409 2.87 -9.02 15.46
N TYR A 410 2.53 -7.83 14.93
CA TYR A 410 1.46 -6.99 15.52
C TYR A 410 0.59 -6.25 14.52
N ALA A 411 0.78 -6.44 13.24
CA ALA A 411 0.10 -5.65 12.20
C ALA A 411 -1.44 -5.65 12.32
N ASN A 412 -2.03 -6.76 12.76
CA ASN A 412 -3.47 -6.86 13.00
C ASN A 412 -3.94 -6.21 14.31
N ASN A 413 -3.03 -5.81 15.20
CA ASN A 413 -3.33 -5.35 16.56
C ASN A 413 -3.01 -3.86 16.78
N VAL A 414 -2.73 -3.11 15.73
CA VAL A 414 -2.49 -1.65 15.83
C VAL A 414 -3.79 -0.90 16.11
N PRO A 415 -3.74 0.26 16.83
CA PRO A 415 -4.93 0.95 17.33
C PRO A 415 -5.60 1.84 16.26
N THR A 416 -5.88 1.29 15.11
CA THR A 416 -6.66 1.91 14.01
C THR A 416 -7.85 1.02 13.66
N LEU A 417 -8.94 1.58 13.15
CA LEU A 417 -10.18 0.87 12.88
C LEU A 417 -10.51 0.81 11.39
N GLN A 418 -10.96 1.92 10.81
CA GLN A 418 -11.44 1.92 9.43
C GLN A 418 -10.33 1.70 8.41
N TYR A 419 -9.08 1.97 8.74
CA TYR A 419 -7.92 1.68 7.91
C TYR A 419 -6.82 1.00 8.74
N ARG A 420 -5.90 0.31 8.09
CA ARG A 420 -4.73 -0.26 8.77
C ARG A 420 -3.50 -0.26 7.88
N SER A 421 -2.36 0.12 8.47
CA SER A 421 -1.03 0.21 7.90
C SER A 421 -0.70 1.51 7.15
N ALA A 422 0.59 1.67 6.91
CA ALA A 422 1.18 2.74 6.11
C ALA A 422 2.44 2.22 5.41
N ASN A 423 2.91 2.93 4.41
CA ASN A 423 4.22 2.69 3.80
C ASN A 423 5.30 3.58 4.41
N SER A 424 6.55 3.16 4.31
CA SER A 424 7.72 3.98 4.61
C SER A 424 7.72 5.26 3.74
N VAL A 425 8.62 6.18 4.02
CA VAL A 425 8.95 7.21 3.03
C VAL A 425 9.69 6.57 1.84
N PRO A 426 9.54 7.10 0.61
CA PRO A 426 10.34 6.65 -0.52
C PRO A 426 11.82 6.94 -0.26
N ARG A 427 12.69 5.99 -0.64
CA ARG A 427 14.14 6.06 -0.39
C ARG A 427 14.91 5.78 -1.67
N ASP A 428 15.86 6.65 -2.00
CA ASP A 428 16.80 6.44 -3.11
C ASP A 428 17.90 5.49 -2.66
N LEU A 429 18.19 4.50 -3.51
CA LEU A 429 19.18 3.47 -3.27
C LEU A 429 20.48 3.75 -4.04
N ALA A 430 21.61 3.47 -3.41
CA ALA A 430 22.93 3.48 -4.02
C ALA A 430 23.85 2.51 -3.28
N LEU A 431 25.02 2.21 -3.84
CA LEU A 431 26.05 1.43 -3.15
C LEU A 431 27.21 2.31 -2.70
N TYR A 432 27.86 1.90 -1.61
CA TYR A 432 29.13 2.49 -1.15
C TYR A 432 30.05 1.41 -0.62
N THR A 433 31.36 1.68 -0.62
CA THR A 433 32.36 0.75 -0.08
C THR A 433 32.88 1.25 1.26
N LYS A 434 32.96 0.35 2.23
CA LYS A 434 33.56 0.59 3.56
C LYS A 434 34.36 -0.65 3.96
N ASN A 435 35.65 -0.47 4.32
CA ASN A 435 36.56 -1.55 4.76
C ASN A 435 36.60 -2.73 3.78
N GLY A 436 36.61 -2.47 2.48
CA GLY A 436 36.67 -3.49 1.43
C GLY A 436 35.34 -4.22 1.15
N GLN A 437 34.28 -3.90 1.85
CA GLN A 437 32.94 -4.45 1.65
C GLN A 437 32.02 -3.44 0.98
N THR A 438 31.10 -3.91 0.15
CA THR A 438 30.07 -3.08 -0.48
C THR A 438 28.77 -3.15 0.31
N TYR A 439 28.18 -2.00 0.58
CA TYR A 439 26.92 -1.85 1.33
C TYR A 439 25.90 -1.04 0.55
N LEU A 440 24.63 -1.29 0.83
CA LEU A 440 23.50 -0.53 0.31
C LEU A 440 23.33 0.77 1.13
N SER A 441 23.25 1.89 0.44
CA SER A 441 22.85 3.18 0.97
C SER A 441 21.36 3.37 0.68
N SER A 442 20.57 3.67 1.68
CA SER A 442 19.13 3.94 1.59
C SER A 442 18.87 5.30 2.24
N THR A 443 18.51 6.30 1.43
CA THR A 443 18.30 7.68 1.91
C THR A 443 16.93 8.18 1.50
N PRO A 444 16.20 8.95 2.34
CA PRO A 444 14.94 9.55 1.94
C PRO A 444 15.05 10.26 0.59
N SER A 445 14.10 10.03 -0.30
CA SER A 445 14.08 10.64 -1.63
C SER A 445 14.07 12.17 -1.54
N PRO A 446 14.73 12.89 -2.45
CA PRO A 446 14.84 14.36 -2.40
C PRO A 446 13.48 15.08 -2.39
N GLU A 447 12.46 14.47 -2.94
CA GLU A 447 11.09 14.98 -2.94
C GLU A 447 10.59 15.26 -1.51
N MET A 448 11.01 14.46 -0.53
CA MET A 448 10.64 14.64 0.89
C MET A 448 11.06 15.99 1.45
N LEU A 449 12.07 16.64 0.87
CA LEU A 449 12.50 17.99 1.27
C LEU A 449 11.42 19.05 1.09
N LYS A 450 10.44 18.82 0.21
CA LYS A 450 9.29 19.71 -0.01
C LYS A 450 8.34 19.78 1.20
N LEU A 451 8.39 18.79 2.08
CA LEU A 451 7.60 18.76 3.31
C LEU A 451 8.18 19.66 4.41
N ARG A 452 9.45 20.08 4.25
CA ARG A 452 10.13 20.90 5.26
C ARG A 452 9.52 22.31 5.32
N GLY A 453 9.11 22.71 6.51
CA GLY A 453 8.77 24.09 6.82
C GLY A 453 10.01 24.94 7.12
N LYS A 454 9.80 26.10 7.76
CA LYS A 454 10.89 26.98 8.15
C LYS A 454 11.72 26.35 9.26
N ALA A 455 13.02 26.15 9.00
CA ALA A 455 13.93 25.63 10.00
C ALA A 455 14.13 26.58 11.19
N GLN A 456 14.03 26.08 12.39
CA GLN A 456 14.47 26.73 13.62
C GLN A 456 15.88 26.23 13.97
N LYS A 457 16.79 27.14 14.28
CA LYS A 457 18.18 26.80 14.61
C LYS A 457 18.48 27.12 16.05
N LYS A 458 19.11 26.22 16.76
CA LYS A 458 19.72 26.46 18.07
C LYS A 458 21.22 26.66 17.88
N GLY A 459 21.81 27.53 18.67
CA GLY A 459 23.25 27.74 18.67
C GLY A 459 24.03 26.56 19.22
N THR A 460 25.36 26.63 19.13
CA THR A 460 26.26 25.62 19.71
C THR A 460 26.25 25.72 21.23
N PHE A 461 26.16 24.58 21.90
CA PHE A 461 26.28 24.46 23.35
C PHE A 461 27.09 23.23 23.73
N LYS A 462 27.60 23.21 24.95
CA LYS A 462 28.34 22.08 25.52
C LYS A 462 27.38 21.25 26.37
N VAL A 463 27.45 19.94 26.21
CA VAL A 463 26.72 18.97 27.04
C VAL A 463 27.74 18.24 27.90
N ASP A 464 27.64 18.41 29.23
CA ASP A 464 28.48 17.64 30.17
C ASP A 464 27.77 16.39 30.68
N ARG A 465 26.50 16.51 31.07
CA ARG A 465 25.65 15.40 31.52
C ARG A 465 24.32 15.40 30.78
N SER A 466 23.60 16.51 30.86
CA SER A 466 22.35 16.72 30.16
C SER A 466 22.19 18.18 29.78
N HIS A 467 21.45 18.45 28.71
CA HIS A 467 21.07 19.78 28.28
C HIS A 467 19.67 19.74 27.70
N GLU A 468 18.77 20.47 28.30
CA GLU A 468 17.38 20.56 27.80
C GLU A 468 17.30 21.63 26.74
N VAL A 469 16.78 21.25 25.56
CA VAL A 469 16.52 22.15 24.45
C VAL A 469 15.03 22.39 24.35
N ASN A 470 14.52 23.33 25.12
CA ASN A 470 13.10 23.60 25.24
C ASN A 470 12.78 25.08 24.95
N PRO A 471 11.67 25.39 24.25
CA PRO A 471 10.96 24.52 23.32
C PRO A 471 11.76 24.34 22.03
N ILE A 472 11.72 23.15 21.43
CA ILE A 472 12.39 22.92 20.15
C ILE A 472 11.63 23.66 19.05
N LEU A 473 10.30 23.50 19.01
CA LEU A 473 9.39 24.17 18.08
C LEU A 473 8.14 24.64 18.81
N SER A 474 7.73 25.89 18.61
CA SER A 474 6.52 26.44 19.24
C SER A 474 5.22 25.98 18.58
N ASP A 475 5.24 25.70 17.26
CA ASP A 475 4.05 25.51 16.43
C ASP A 475 4.13 24.22 15.60
N HIS A 476 4.41 23.07 16.24
CA HIS A 476 4.41 21.79 15.53
C HIS A 476 3.12 21.00 15.78
N THR A 477 2.70 20.24 14.78
CA THR A 477 1.55 19.32 14.84
C THR A 477 1.95 17.89 15.23
N GLY A 478 3.15 17.69 15.75
CA GLY A 478 3.74 16.37 16.02
C GLY A 478 4.58 15.82 14.86
N THR A 479 4.67 16.57 13.74
CA THR A 479 5.48 16.19 12.57
C THR A 479 6.66 17.14 12.43
N TYR A 480 7.87 16.62 12.53
CA TYR A 480 9.10 17.41 12.44
C TYR A 480 10.29 16.56 12.02
N GLU A 481 11.33 17.21 11.57
CA GLU A 481 12.66 16.64 11.32
C GLU A 481 13.68 17.35 12.22
N ILE A 482 14.59 16.59 12.81
CA ILE A 482 15.67 17.10 13.65
C ILE A 482 17.01 16.74 13.01
N GLU A 483 17.85 17.76 12.78
CA GLU A 483 19.25 17.58 12.36
C GLU A 483 20.15 18.05 13.51
N ILE A 484 21.00 17.14 14.02
CA ILE A 484 21.93 17.41 15.09
C ILE A 484 23.35 17.15 14.60
N LYS A 485 24.24 18.15 14.74
CA LYS A 485 25.68 18.00 14.50
C LYS A 485 26.41 18.08 15.83
N PHE A 486 27.16 17.07 16.17
CA PHE A 486 27.92 17.03 17.41
C PHE A 486 29.39 16.67 17.19
N LYS A 487 30.24 17.10 18.11
CA LYS A 487 31.64 16.69 18.22
C LYS A 487 31.80 15.93 19.54
N ASN A 488 32.21 14.67 19.44
CA ASN A 488 32.53 13.90 20.63
C ASN A 488 33.82 14.43 21.27
N ASN A 489 33.77 14.59 22.59
CA ASN A 489 34.90 14.98 23.43
C ASN A 489 35.21 13.94 24.51
N GLY A 490 34.99 12.65 24.22
CA GLY A 490 35.28 11.54 25.13
C GLY A 490 34.07 10.89 25.80
N ALA A 491 32.88 11.11 25.28
CA ALA A 491 31.71 10.36 25.71
C ALA A 491 31.64 8.99 25.04
N ASP A 492 31.22 7.96 25.77
CA ASP A 492 31.01 6.61 25.25
C ASP A 492 29.63 6.46 24.63
N ILE A 493 28.63 7.11 25.21
CA ILE A 493 27.24 7.08 24.75
C ILE A 493 26.69 8.49 24.67
N MET A 494 25.91 8.76 23.62
CA MET A 494 25.11 9.97 23.46
C MET A 494 23.65 9.60 23.38
N SER A 495 22.83 10.18 24.26
CA SER A 495 21.39 9.93 24.31
C SER A 495 20.60 11.15 23.87
N PHE A 496 19.51 10.91 23.14
CA PHE A 496 18.54 11.93 22.74
C PHE A 496 17.17 11.48 23.27
N GLN A 497 16.50 12.36 24.01
CA GLN A 497 15.18 12.09 24.55
C GLN A 497 14.18 13.10 24.00
N LEU A 498 13.08 12.59 23.46
CA LEU A 498 11.91 13.36 23.08
C LEU A 498 10.78 12.99 24.05
N PHE A 499 10.25 13.95 24.75
CA PHE A 499 9.18 13.71 25.73
C PHE A 499 8.10 14.80 25.65
N ASN A 500 6.92 14.49 26.13
CA ASN A 500 5.79 15.41 26.19
C ASN A 500 5.31 15.61 27.64
N SER A 501 4.35 16.53 27.81
CA SER A 501 3.78 16.85 29.12
C SER A 501 2.98 15.71 29.78
N LYS A 502 2.75 14.60 29.06
CA LYS A 502 2.04 13.41 29.58
C LYS A 502 2.99 12.31 30.08
N GLY A 503 4.30 12.53 29.99
CA GLY A 503 5.31 11.53 30.33
C GLY A 503 5.51 10.44 29.27
N GLU A 504 5.00 10.66 28.05
CA GLU A 504 5.34 9.80 26.92
C GLU A 504 6.72 10.23 26.39
N GLU A 505 7.62 9.26 26.17
CA GLU A 505 8.98 9.54 25.74
C GLU A 505 9.46 8.59 24.64
N VAL A 506 10.40 9.09 23.83
CA VAL A 506 11.21 8.32 22.89
C VAL A 506 12.67 8.60 23.21
N GLU A 507 13.41 7.57 23.53
CA GLU A 507 14.84 7.65 23.82
C GLU A 507 15.65 6.97 22.72
N MET A 508 16.69 7.66 22.25
CA MET A 508 17.60 7.22 21.20
C MET A 508 19.04 7.26 21.74
N HIS A 509 19.77 6.18 21.61
CA HIS A 509 21.15 6.08 22.06
C HIS A 509 22.10 5.86 20.91
N TYR A 510 23.16 6.63 20.84
CA TYR A 510 24.29 6.39 19.94
C TYR A 510 25.51 5.97 20.75
N ASN A 511 25.89 4.71 20.60
CA ASN A 511 27.11 4.19 21.20
C ASN A 511 28.30 4.56 20.32
N LEU A 512 29.19 5.39 20.86
CA LEU A 512 30.36 5.93 20.15
C LEU A 512 31.55 4.96 20.13
N LEU A 513 31.52 3.89 20.95
CA LEU A 513 32.57 2.88 20.99
C LEU A 513 32.49 1.92 19.81
N ASP A 514 31.30 1.47 19.47
CA ASP A 514 31.02 0.51 18.38
C ASP A 514 30.27 1.11 17.20
N ASN A 515 29.90 2.40 17.26
CA ASN A 515 29.14 3.15 16.26
C ASN A 515 27.75 2.53 15.98
N THR A 516 27.07 2.10 17.02
CA THR A 516 25.68 1.61 16.94
C THR A 516 24.67 2.67 17.41
N PHE A 517 23.47 2.61 16.85
CA PHE A 517 22.35 3.51 17.16
C PHE A 517 21.11 2.68 17.55
#